data_fd56db70cab9513e1c2dea5c8ff547d6
#
_entry.id   fd56db70cab9513e1c2dea5c8ff547d6
#
_cell.length_a   1.000
_cell.length_b   1.000
_cell.length_c   1.000
_cell.angle_alpha   90.00
_cell.angle_beta   90.00
_cell.angle_gamma   90.00
#
_symmetry.space_group_name_H-M   'P 1'
#
loop_
_entity.id
_entity.type
_entity.pdbx_description
1 polymer ?
#
loop_
_entity_poly.entity_id
_entity_poly.type
_entity_poly.pdbx_seq_one_letter_code
_entity_poly.pdbx_strand_id
1 'polypeptide(L)'
;LYNLAEVLDSYHLPRSPQLAVITNDGGVGIIAADALEECGGELSPLSDDLKGRLGRLLPRHWLADNPIDIMADADTERYSDTVRACLAAGEIDGVLVIYTPRSASDPVDVANAVISLYRGTQKPVLGVCMGGKRAAKGRRRLLANSVPAYATPEEAIKTYLYMYRYRRNIELLYETPSEVVMPDSPFKEVIKAAIQECTEVGELQLEGKYVLVLLQHYGV
;
A
#
# COMPACT_ATOMS: atom_id res chain seq x y z
N LEU A 1 -4.14 -11.25 12.17
CA LEU A 1 -2.74 -11.39 12.59
C LEU A 1 -1.99 -12.40 11.73
N TYR A 2 -2.52 -13.62 11.49
CA TYR A 2 -1.85 -14.67 10.68
C TYR A 2 -1.63 -14.22 9.23
N ASN A 3 -2.62 -13.61 8.59
CA ASN A 3 -2.52 -13.10 7.21
C ASN A 3 -1.45 -12.00 7.06
N LEU A 4 -1.19 -11.23 8.11
CA LEU A 4 -0.15 -10.20 8.14
C LEU A 4 1.25 -10.79 8.23
N ALA A 5 1.46 -11.82 9.06
CA ALA A 5 2.77 -12.45 9.20
C ALA A 5 3.22 -13.12 7.89
N GLU A 6 2.28 -13.76 7.19
CA GLU A 6 2.52 -14.42 5.90
C GLU A 6 2.89 -13.43 4.79
N VAL A 7 2.32 -12.22 4.84
CA VAL A 7 2.52 -11.18 3.83
C VAL A 7 3.75 -10.33 4.12
N LEU A 8 4.13 -10.16 5.39
CA LEU A 8 5.34 -9.41 5.78
C LEU A 8 6.63 -10.14 5.46
N ASP A 9 6.59 -11.47 5.28
CA ASP A 9 7.69 -12.28 4.78
C ASP A 9 7.87 -12.12 3.25
N SER A 10 6.90 -11.53 2.56
CA SER A 10 6.99 -11.20 1.15
C SER A 10 7.73 -9.86 0.97
N TYR A 11 8.78 -9.85 0.18
CA TYR A 11 9.56 -8.63 -0.15
C TYR A 11 8.79 -7.59 -0.98
N HIS A 12 7.51 -7.82 -1.28
CA HIS A 12 6.67 -6.99 -2.16
C HIS A 12 5.80 -6.01 -1.35
N LEU A 13 6.44 -5.08 -0.64
CA LEU A 13 5.73 -4.04 0.11
C LEU A 13 5.35 -2.86 -0.79
N PRO A 14 4.10 -2.35 -0.72
CA PRO A 14 3.67 -1.22 -1.51
C PRO A 14 4.41 0.07 -1.12
N ARG A 15 4.59 0.97 -2.09
CA ARG A 15 5.23 2.28 -1.88
C ARG A 15 4.25 3.39 -1.58
N SER A 16 3.00 3.21 -1.98
CA SER A 16 1.92 4.17 -1.78
C SER A 16 0.65 3.46 -1.30
N PRO A 17 -0.35 4.19 -0.77
CA PRO A 17 -1.66 3.63 -0.45
C PRO A 17 -2.54 3.42 -1.68
N GLN A 18 -1.99 3.61 -2.89
CA GLN A 18 -2.71 3.53 -4.15
C GLN A 18 -2.76 2.11 -4.69
N LEU A 19 -3.92 1.70 -5.21
CA LEU A 19 -4.19 0.35 -5.67
C LEU A 19 -4.91 0.35 -7.02
N ALA A 20 -4.42 -0.44 -7.98
CA ALA A 20 -5.17 -0.76 -9.19
C ALA A 20 -6.07 -1.98 -8.90
N VAL A 21 -7.36 -1.85 -9.13
CA VAL A 21 -8.36 -2.90 -8.93
C VAL A 21 -8.80 -3.43 -10.27
N ILE A 22 -8.56 -4.72 -10.53
CA ILE A 22 -8.97 -5.43 -11.74
C ILE A 22 -10.08 -6.41 -11.36
N THR A 23 -11.22 -6.35 -12.03
CA THR A 23 -12.39 -7.17 -11.71
C THR A 23 -13.14 -7.61 -12.95
N ASN A 24 -13.74 -8.80 -12.93
CA ASN A 24 -14.72 -9.24 -13.92
C ASN A 24 -16.18 -9.01 -13.46
N ASP A 25 -16.37 -8.24 -12.41
CA ASP A 25 -17.69 -7.90 -11.87
C ASP A 25 -17.67 -6.46 -11.35
N GLY A 26 -18.26 -5.54 -12.10
CA GLY A 26 -18.27 -4.12 -11.79
C GLY A 26 -18.85 -3.80 -10.41
N GLY A 27 -19.86 -4.53 -9.95
CA GLY A 27 -20.42 -4.34 -8.61
C GLY A 27 -19.42 -4.65 -7.50
N VAL A 28 -18.63 -5.72 -7.65
CA VAL A 28 -17.56 -6.06 -6.70
C VAL A 28 -16.40 -5.06 -6.79
N GLY A 29 -16.16 -4.52 -7.98
CA GLY A 29 -15.20 -3.42 -8.17
C GLY A 29 -15.55 -2.18 -7.37
N ILE A 30 -16.83 -1.78 -7.37
CA ILE A 30 -17.32 -0.64 -6.57
C ILE A 30 -17.16 -0.92 -5.07
N ILE A 31 -17.53 -2.11 -4.59
CA ILE A 31 -17.32 -2.50 -3.19
C ILE A 31 -15.83 -2.39 -2.80
N ALA A 32 -14.93 -2.79 -3.71
CA ALA A 32 -13.50 -2.65 -3.46
C ALA A 32 -13.06 -1.18 -3.41
N ALA A 33 -13.58 -0.32 -4.28
CA ALA A 33 -13.28 1.10 -4.26
C ALA A 33 -13.73 1.77 -2.96
N ASP A 34 -14.96 1.52 -2.54
CA ASP A 34 -15.54 2.04 -1.29
C ASP A 34 -14.71 1.58 -0.07
N ALA A 35 -14.38 0.29 0.01
CA ALA A 35 -13.57 -0.25 1.09
C ALA A 35 -12.14 0.35 1.12
N LEU A 36 -11.58 0.66 -0.04
CA LEU A 36 -10.25 1.28 -0.15
C LEU A 36 -10.29 2.71 0.41
N GLU A 37 -11.29 3.50 0.03
CA GLU A 37 -11.49 4.86 0.53
C GLU A 37 -11.77 4.88 2.04
N GLU A 38 -12.67 4.04 2.53
CA GLU A 38 -12.97 3.91 3.97
C GLU A 38 -11.75 3.56 4.83
N CYS A 39 -10.80 2.79 4.27
CA CYS A 39 -9.58 2.41 4.97
C CYS A 39 -8.44 3.43 4.81
N GLY A 40 -8.65 4.53 4.09
CA GLY A 40 -7.69 5.60 3.84
C GLY A 40 -6.67 5.27 2.75
N GLY A 41 -7.04 4.44 1.79
CA GLY A 41 -6.32 4.22 0.54
C GLY A 41 -6.95 4.98 -0.62
N GLU A 42 -6.36 4.85 -1.81
CA GLU A 42 -6.79 5.54 -3.02
C GLU A 42 -6.72 4.60 -4.23
N LEU A 43 -7.61 4.81 -5.18
CA LEU A 43 -7.49 4.15 -6.48
C LEU A 43 -6.30 4.75 -7.25
N SER A 44 -5.41 3.90 -7.78
CA SER A 44 -4.32 4.39 -8.63
C SER A 44 -4.86 5.12 -9.85
N PRO A 45 -4.37 6.32 -10.16
CA PRO A 45 -4.72 6.98 -11.42
C PRO A 45 -4.18 6.16 -12.60
N LEU A 46 -4.92 6.15 -13.69
CA LEU A 46 -4.49 5.50 -14.94
C LEU A 46 -3.97 6.56 -15.90
N SER A 47 -2.71 6.46 -16.31
CA SER A 47 -2.14 7.33 -17.34
C SER A 47 -2.80 7.11 -18.69
N ASP A 48 -2.72 8.10 -19.59
CA ASP A 48 -3.26 7.99 -20.95
C ASP A 48 -2.60 6.85 -21.74
N ASP A 49 -1.31 6.57 -21.47
CA ASP A 49 -0.61 5.43 -22.08
C ASP A 49 -1.19 4.10 -21.60
N LEU A 50 -1.42 3.95 -20.28
CA LEU A 50 -2.03 2.75 -19.73
C LEU A 50 -3.47 2.60 -20.22
N LYS A 51 -4.27 3.67 -20.23
CA LYS A 51 -5.63 3.66 -20.82
C LYS A 51 -5.61 3.25 -22.29
N GLY A 52 -4.66 3.74 -23.07
CA GLY A 52 -4.48 3.35 -24.47
C GLY A 52 -4.10 1.89 -24.65
N ARG A 53 -3.26 1.33 -23.77
CA ARG A 53 -2.93 -0.11 -23.77
C ARG A 53 -4.13 -0.96 -23.38
N LEU A 54 -4.82 -0.62 -22.30
CA LEU A 54 -6.02 -1.32 -21.84
C LEU A 54 -7.16 -1.24 -22.86
N GLY A 55 -7.33 -0.11 -23.55
CA GLY A 55 -8.35 0.06 -24.59
C GLY A 55 -8.16 -0.83 -25.82
N ARG A 56 -6.95 -1.41 -26.03
CA ARG A 56 -6.71 -2.45 -27.05
C ARG A 56 -7.01 -3.87 -26.58
N LEU A 57 -7.02 -4.09 -25.26
CA LEU A 57 -7.24 -5.38 -24.62
C LEU A 57 -8.70 -5.60 -24.21
N LEU A 58 -9.36 -4.50 -23.83
CA LEU A 58 -10.70 -4.53 -23.25
C LEU A 58 -11.78 -4.19 -24.27
N PRO A 59 -13.03 -4.62 -24.05
CA PRO A 59 -14.16 -4.26 -24.91
C PRO A 59 -14.36 -2.75 -25.02
N ARG A 60 -14.86 -2.27 -26.18
CA ARG A 60 -15.00 -0.84 -26.48
C ARG A 60 -15.83 -0.02 -25.47
N HIS A 61 -16.66 -0.68 -24.68
CA HIS A 61 -17.53 -0.04 -23.69
C HIS A 61 -16.96 -0.05 -22.27
N TRP A 62 -15.67 -0.43 -22.06
CA TRP A 62 -15.05 -0.26 -20.75
C TRP A 62 -14.89 1.23 -20.41
N LEU A 63 -14.99 1.57 -19.13
CA LEU A 63 -15.11 2.96 -18.68
C LEU A 63 -13.80 3.75 -18.65
N ALA A 64 -12.68 3.14 -19.06
CA ALA A 64 -11.33 3.74 -19.05
C ALA A 64 -10.94 4.32 -17.68
N ASP A 65 -11.34 3.66 -16.61
CA ASP A 65 -11.13 4.09 -15.23
C ASP A 65 -10.78 2.93 -14.31
N ASN A 66 -10.38 3.25 -13.08
CA ASN A 66 -10.13 2.31 -12.01
C ASN A 66 -11.30 2.40 -11.01
N PRO A 67 -11.98 1.31 -10.67
CA PRO A 67 -11.69 -0.10 -10.95
C PRO A 67 -11.75 -0.48 -12.44
N ILE A 68 -10.76 -1.27 -12.89
CA ILE A 68 -10.65 -1.77 -14.26
C ILE A 68 -11.60 -2.95 -14.41
N ASP A 69 -12.81 -2.70 -14.93
CA ASP A 69 -13.78 -3.76 -15.21
C ASP A 69 -13.45 -4.44 -16.55
N ILE A 70 -12.96 -5.68 -16.45
CA ILE A 70 -12.62 -6.50 -17.61
C ILE A 70 -13.81 -7.29 -18.16
N MET A 71 -15.00 -7.06 -17.61
CA MET A 71 -16.29 -7.63 -17.96
C MET A 71 -16.49 -9.10 -17.58
N ALA A 72 -17.77 -9.49 -17.43
CA ALA A 72 -18.18 -10.81 -16.94
C ALA A 72 -17.82 -11.99 -17.88
N ASP A 73 -17.55 -11.71 -19.13
CA ASP A 73 -17.12 -12.65 -20.15
C ASP A 73 -15.59 -12.79 -20.26
N ALA A 74 -14.85 -12.18 -19.33
CA ALA A 74 -13.39 -12.24 -19.34
C ALA A 74 -12.89 -13.67 -19.21
N ASP A 75 -12.06 -14.06 -20.16
CA ASP A 75 -11.27 -15.29 -20.13
C ASP A 75 -9.94 -15.10 -19.38
N THR A 76 -9.18 -16.16 -19.25
CA THR A 76 -7.88 -16.16 -18.55
C THR A 76 -6.85 -15.26 -19.23
N GLU A 77 -6.88 -15.14 -20.56
CA GLU A 77 -5.95 -14.31 -21.32
C GLU A 77 -6.19 -12.83 -21.05
N ARG A 78 -7.45 -12.38 -21.04
CA ARG A 78 -7.83 -10.99 -20.72
C ARG A 78 -7.39 -10.62 -19.29
N TYR A 79 -7.53 -11.52 -18.32
CA TYR A 79 -6.97 -11.32 -16.97
C TYR A 79 -5.46 -11.16 -17.01
N SER A 80 -4.75 -12.08 -17.65
CA SER A 80 -3.29 -12.06 -17.74
C SER A 80 -2.77 -10.77 -18.38
N ASP A 81 -3.35 -10.36 -19.50
CA ASP A 81 -2.90 -9.20 -20.25
C ASP A 81 -3.19 -7.89 -19.53
N THR A 82 -4.36 -7.78 -18.88
CA THR A 82 -4.69 -6.61 -18.06
C THR A 82 -3.77 -6.48 -16.86
N VAL A 83 -3.53 -7.57 -16.11
CA VAL A 83 -2.60 -7.58 -14.97
C VAL A 83 -1.20 -7.22 -15.42
N ARG A 84 -0.73 -7.80 -16.54
CA ARG A 84 0.59 -7.50 -17.11
C ARG A 84 0.72 -6.03 -17.48
N ALA A 85 -0.30 -5.45 -18.12
CA ALA A 85 -0.32 -4.03 -18.50
C ALA A 85 -0.21 -3.12 -17.27
N CYS A 86 -0.95 -3.41 -16.21
CA CYS A 86 -0.89 -2.67 -14.95
C CYS A 86 0.46 -2.82 -14.25
N LEU A 87 1.02 -4.03 -14.18
CA LEU A 87 2.32 -4.25 -13.55
C LEU A 87 3.47 -3.55 -14.28
N ALA A 88 3.36 -3.40 -15.61
CA ALA A 88 4.34 -2.68 -16.43
C ALA A 88 4.22 -1.15 -16.34
N ALA A 89 3.11 -0.61 -15.83
CA ALA A 89 2.88 0.83 -15.71
C ALA A 89 3.60 1.41 -14.48
N GLY A 90 4.34 2.49 -14.64
CA GLY A 90 5.16 3.09 -13.59
C GLY A 90 4.35 3.70 -12.45
N GLU A 91 3.15 4.19 -12.76
CA GLU A 91 2.22 4.80 -11.81
C GLU A 91 1.47 3.80 -10.92
N ILE A 92 1.50 2.51 -11.24
CA ILE A 92 0.84 1.47 -10.45
C ILE A 92 1.81 0.88 -9.43
N ASP A 93 1.51 0.99 -8.16
CA ASP A 93 2.33 0.46 -7.05
C ASP A 93 1.86 -0.92 -6.56
N GLY A 94 0.59 -1.25 -6.73
CA GLY A 94 0.03 -2.53 -6.36
C GLY A 94 -1.21 -2.88 -7.18
N VAL A 95 -1.52 -4.18 -7.26
CA VAL A 95 -2.64 -4.69 -8.06
C VAL A 95 -3.50 -5.62 -7.21
N LEU A 96 -4.80 -5.36 -7.19
CA LEU A 96 -5.83 -6.26 -6.65
C LEU A 96 -6.56 -6.93 -7.81
N VAL A 97 -6.49 -8.25 -7.90
CA VAL A 97 -7.17 -9.05 -8.91
C VAL A 97 -8.39 -9.72 -8.28
N ILE A 98 -9.57 -9.30 -8.70
CA ILE A 98 -10.84 -9.84 -8.22
C ILE A 98 -11.41 -10.81 -9.25
N TYR A 99 -11.67 -12.02 -8.82
CA TYR A 99 -12.31 -13.06 -9.59
C TYR A 99 -13.66 -13.45 -8.98
N THR A 100 -14.73 -13.32 -9.77
CA THR A 100 -16.05 -13.92 -9.49
C THR A 100 -16.33 -15.03 -10.50
N PRO A 101 -16.87 -16.21 -10.08
CA PRO A 101 -17.08 -17.34 -10.98
C PRO A 101 -18.08 -17.02 -12.10
N ARG A 102 -17.61 -17.08 -13.32
CA ARG A 102 -18.42 -16.98 -14.55
C ARG A 102 -18.11 -18.18 -15.45
N SER A 103 -18.83 -18.31 -16.57
CA SER A 103 -18.64 -19.43 -17.48
C SER A 103 -17.38 -19.32 -18.35
N ALA A 104 -16.88 -18.12 -18.58
CA ALA A 104 -15.79 -17.86 -19.51
C ALA A 104 -14.38 -18.23 -18.98
N SER A 105 -14.19 -18.34 -17.66
CA SER A 105 -12.88 -18.64 -17.09
C SER A 105 -12.96 -19.66 -15.94
N ASP A 106 -11.89 -20.45 -15.81
CA ASP A 106 -11.70 -21.33 -14.65
C ASP A 106 -10.88 -20.61 -13.56
N PRO A 107 -11.29 -20.69 -12.28
CA PRO A 107 -10.56 -20.02 -11.20
C PRO A 107 -9.12 -20.48 -11.01
N VAL A 108 -8.80 -21.74 -11.36
CA VAL A 108 -7.44 -22.25 -11.24
C VAL A 108 -6.55 -21.74 -12.36
N ASP A 109 -7.11 -21.59 -13.59
CA ASP A 109 -6.38 -21.05 -14.73
C ASP A 109 -6.08 -19.57 -14.53
N VAL A 110 -7.06 -18.77 -14.06
CA VAL A 110 -6.83 -17.37 -13.69
C VAL A 110 -5.78 -17.26 -12.58
N ALA A 111 -5.87 -18.10 -11.55
CA ALA A 111 -4.87 -18.13 -10.49
C ALA A 111 -3.45 -18.46 -11.00
N ASN A 112 -3.32 -19.43 -11.91
CA ASN A 112 -2.03 -19.77 -12.52
C ASN A 112 -1.45 -18.60 -13.34
N ALA A 113 -2.28 -17.88 -14.09
CA ALA A 113 -1.85 -16.70 -14.82
C ALA A 113 -1.34 -15.60 -13.88
N VAL A 114 -2.05 -15.30 -12.79
CA VAL A 114 -1.63 -14.34 -11.77
C VAL A 114 -0.33 -14.76 -11.10
N ILE A 115 -0.17 -16.05 -10.72
CA ILE A 115 1.05 -16.60 -10.12
C ILE A 115 2.25 -16.40 -11.03
N SER A 116 2.09 -16.66 -12.33
CA SER A 116 3.17 -16.48 -13.31
C SER A 116 3.66 -15.03 -13.35
N LEU A 117 2.75 -14.06 -13.31
CA LEU A 117 3.06 -12.63 -13.33
C LEU A 117 3.64 -12.16 -11.99
N TYR A 118 3.12 -12.66 -10.87
CA TYR A 118 3.61 -12.34 -9.53
C TYR A 118 5.08 -12.66 -9.34
N ARG A 119 5.54 -13.79 -9.88
CA ARG A 119 6.96 -14.21 -9.80
C ARG A 119 7.91 -13.29 -10.56
N GLY A 120 7.42 -12.54 -11.52
CA GLY A 120 8.21 -11.64 -12.38
C GLY A 120 8.17 -10.17 -11.95
N THR A 121 7.51 -9.83 -10.85
CA THR A 121 7.35 -8.44 -10.41
C THR A 121 7.84 -8.22 -8.98
N GLN A 122 8.18 -6.98 -8.66
CA GLN A 122 8.45 -6.52 -7.29
C GLN A 122 7.25 -5.76 -6.70
N LYS A 123 6.17 -5.61 -7.47
CA LYS A 123 4.94 -4.96 -7.00
C LYS A 123 4.06 -5.96 -6.26
N PRO A 124 3.39 -5.56 -5.17
CA PRO A 124 2.42 -6.42 -4.51
C PRO A 124 1.24 -6.73 -5.43
N VAL A 125 0.89 -8.01 -5.48
CA VAL A 125 -0.31 -8.51 -6.18
C VAL A 125 -1.12 -9.30 -5.16
N LEU A 126 -2.37 -8.92 -4.98
CA LEU A 126 -3.30 -9.62 -4.11
C LEU A 126 -4.45 -10.20 -4.94
N GLY A 127 -4.92 -11.38 -4.56
CA GLY A 127 -6.07 -12.02 -5.19
C GLY A 127 -7.31 -11.98 -4.30
N VAL A 128 -8.47 -11.75 -4.91
CA VAL A 128 -9.77 -11.99 -4.31
C VAL A 128 -10.51 -13.01 -5.14
N CYS A 129 -10.92 -14.11 -4.53
CA CYS A 129 -11.74 -15.12 -5.20
C CYS A 129 -13.07 -15.24 -4.45
N MET A 130 -14.06 -14.51 -4.93
CA MET A 130 -15.39 -14.40 -4.33
C MET A 130 -16.40 -15.28 -5.10
N GLY A 131 -17.17 -16.13 -4.42
CA GLY A 131 -18.18 -16.97 -5.06
C GLY A 131 -18.15 -18.45 -4.66
N GLY A 132 -18.10 -18.74 -3.38
CA GLY A 132 -18.32 -20.07 -2.80
C GLY A 132 -17.22 -21.10 -3.15
N LYS A 133 -17.64 -22.38 -3.22
CA LYS A 133 -16.70 -23.51 -3.38
C LYS A 133 -15.87 -23.47 -4.67
N ARG A 134 -16.43 -22.92 -5.76
CA ARG A 134 -15.73 -22.84 -7.05
C ARG A 134 -14.58 -21.82 -6.95
N ALA A 135 -14.84 -20.62 -6.48
CA ALA A 135 -13.83 -19.58 -6.28
C ALA A 135 -12.74 -19.97 -5.28
N ALA A 136 -13.11 -20.73 -4.25
CA ALA A 136 -12.16 -21.23 -3.24
C ALA A 136 -11.03 -22.11 -3.82
N LYS A 137 -11.21 -22.72 -5.00
CA LYS A 137 -10.13 -23.47 -5.68
C LYS A 137 -9.05 -22.53 -6.16
N GLY A 138 -9.42 -21.42 -6.81
CA GLY A 138 -8.48 -20.37 -7.24
C GLY A 138 -7.74 -19.76 -6.06
N ARG A 139 -8.47 -19.39 -4.98
CA ARG A 139 -7.85 -18.85 -3.77
C ARG A 139 -6.80 -19.80 -3.17
N ARG A 140 -7.14 -21.08 -3.00
CA ARG A 140 -6.16 -22.08 -2.52
C ARG A 140 -4.96 -22.21 -3.43
N ARG A 141 -5.15 -22.09 -4.73
CA ARG A 141 -4.05 -22.16 -5.71
C ARG A 141 -3.11 -20.97 -5.58
N LEU A 142 -3.64 -19.75 -5.39
CA LEU A 142 -2.85 -18.54 -5.13
C LEU A 142 -2.04 -18.68 -3.83
N LEU A 143 -2.70 -19.02 -2.73
CA LEU A 143 -2.05 -19.19 -1.41
C LEU A 143 -0.95 -20.25 -1.44
N ALA A 144 -1.16 -21.39 -2.11
CA ALA A 144 -0.15 -22.45 -2.25
C ALA A 144 1.09 -22.01 -3.05
N ASN A 145 1.06 -20.83 -3.69
CA ASN A 145 2.18 -20.25 -4.44
C ASN A 145 2.60 -18.89 -3.87
N SER A 146 2.34 -18.65 -2.60
CA SER A 146 2.73 -17.43 -1.86
C SER A 146 2.14 -16.12 -2.44
N VAL A 147 1.02 -16.21 -3.17
CA VAL A 147 0.25 -15.04 -3.58
C VAL A 147 -0.85 -14.80 -2.56
N PRO A 148 -0.85 -13.67 -1.83
CA PRO A 148 -1.89 -13.35 -0.86
C PRO A 148 -3.26 -13.37 -1.50
N ALA A 149 -4.20 -14.13 -0.95
CA ALA A 149 -5.53 -14.28 -1.53
C ALA A 149 -6.64 -14.40 -0.49
N TYR A 150 -7.73 -13.68 -0.72
CA TYR A 150 -8.81 -13.44 0.23
C TYR A 150 -10.17 -13.87 -0.33
N ALA A 151 -11.16 -13.96 0.56
CA ALA A 151 -12.52 -14.27 0.19
C ALA A 151 -13.30 -13.01 -0.22
N THR A 152 -12.92 -11.86 0.31
CA THR A 152 -13.57 -10.57 0.09
C THR A 152 -12.58 -9.47 -0.23
N PRO A 153 -12.99 -8.40 -0.96
CA PRO A 153 -12.15 -7.26 -1.26
C PRO A 153 -11.67 -6.53 -0.01
N GLU A 154 -12.52 -6.39 1.00
CA GLU A 154 -12.23 -5.66 2.23
C GLU A 154 -11.06 -6.27 3.01
N GLU A 155 -10.98 -7.61 3.05
CA GLU A 155 -9.85 -8.32 3.68
C GLU A 155 -8.53 -8.04 2.94
N ALA A 156 -8.55 -8.11 1.61
CA ALA A 156 -7.40 -7.84 0.76
C ALA A 156 -6.91 -6.41 0.91
N ILE A 157 -7.82 -5.45 0.87
CA ILE A 157 -7.55 -4.01 0.97
C ILE A 157 -6.95 -3.66 2.33
N LYS A 158 -7.56 -4.14 3.42
CA LYS A 158 -7.00 -3.96 4.76
C LYS A 158 -5.58 -4.49 4.86
N THR A 159 -5.31 -5.65 4.29
CA THR A 159 -3.97 -6.23 4.27
C THR A 159 -2.99 -5.37 3.46
N TYR A 160 -3.38 -4.92 2.27
CA TYR A 160 -2.56 -4.03 1.44
C TYR A 160 -2.17 -2.75 2.18
N LEU A 161 -3.12 -2.09 2.81
CA LEU A 161 -2.87 -0.86 3.56
C LEU A 161 -2.06 -1.09 4.85
N TYR A 162 -2.18 -2.26 5.48
CA TYR A 162 -1.28 -2.63 6.57
C TYR A 162 0.16 -2.85 6.10
N MET A 163 0.37 -3.46 4.94
CA MET A 163 1.70 -3.59 4.33
C MET A 163 2.31 -2.22 4.05
N TYR A 164 1.53 -1.30 3.49
CA TYR A 164 1.96 0.08 3.26
C TYR A 164 2.35 0.79 4.56
N ARG A 165 1.48 0.74 5.59
CA ARG A 165 1.75 1.35 6.90
C ARG A 165 2.98 0.74 7.57
N TYR A 166 3.16 -0.56 7.47
CA TYR A 166 4.33 -1.25 8.00
C TYR A 166 5.61 -0.74 7.33
N ARG A 167 5.64 -0.67 6.00
CA ARG A 167 6.76 -0.09 5.27
C ARG A 167 7.04 1.34 5.70
N ARG A 168 6.01 2.18 5.77
CA ARG A 168 6.14 3.59 6.18
C ARG A 168 6.69 3.72 7.60
N ASN A 169 6.26 2.86 8.52
CA ASN A 169 6.77 2.84 9.88
C ASN A 169 8.26 2.46 9.94
N ILE A 170 8.69 1.49 9.11
CA ILE A 170 10.11 1.14 9.00
C ILE A 170 10.91 2.34 8.46
N GLU A 171 10.45 3.00 7.40
CA GLU A 171 11.09 4.19 6.85
C GLU A 171 11.26 5.26 7.93
N LEU A 172 10.21 5.56 8.70
CA LEU A 172 10.24 6.53 9.81
C LEU A 172 11.23 6.15 10.91
N LEU A 173 11.41 4.86 11.20
CA LEU A 173 12.40 4.41 12.19
C LEU A 173 13.85 4.62 11.73
N TYR A 174 14.08 4.61 10.43
CA TYR A 174 15.40 4.87 9.84
C TYR A 174 15.62 6.35 9.44
N GLU A 175 14.57 7.18 9.46
CA GLU A 175 14.73 8.62 9.32
C GLU A 175 15.50 9.12 10.56
N THR A 176 16.79 9.40 10.40
CA THR A 176 17.55 10.14 11.41
C THR A 176 16.89 11.51 11.51
N PRO A 177 16.51 11.97 12.72
CA PRO A 177 16.03 13.34 12.87
C PRO A 177 17.06 14.25 12.23
N SER A 178 16.65 15.10 11.31
CA SER A 178 17.52 16.18 10.84
C SER A 178 18.07 16.87 12.10
N GLU A 179 19.39 16.98 12.24
CA GLU A 179 19.95 17.80 13.29
C GLU A 179 19.21 19.13 13.23
N VAL A 180 18.44 19.42 14.26
CA VAL A 180 17.91 20.75 14.43
C VAL A 180 19.15 21.59 14.65
N VAL A 181 19.65 22.18 13.55
CA VAL A 181 20.69 23.21 13.62
C VAL A 181 20.01 24.36 14.37
N MET A 182 20.10 24.29 15.68
CA MET A 182 19.70 25.40 16.53
C MET A 182 20.57 26.58 16.09
N PRO A 183 19.98 27.66 15.59
CA PRO A 183 20.80 28.84 15.29
C PRO A 183 21.65 29.18 16.52
N ASP A 184 22.90 29.51 16.30
CA ASP A 184 23.79 29.95 17.37
C ASP A 184 23.14 31.13 18.10
N SER A 185 22.48 30.82 19.18
CA SER A 185 21.71 31.77 19.96
C SER A 185 22.63 32.30 21.05
N PRO A 186 22.73 33.62 21.22
CA PRO A 186 23.51 34.22 22.31
C PRO A 186 23.08 33.72 23.71
N PHE A 187 21.84 33.17 23.82
CA PHE A 187 21.35 32.55 25.05
C PHE A 187 22.01 31.23 25.40
N LYS A 188 22.58 30.50 24.41
CA LYS A 188 23.30 29.23 24.64
C LYS A 188 24.51 29.42 25.54
N GLU A 189 25.28 30.48 25.31
CA GLU A 189 26.44 30.79 26.11
C GLU A 189 26.04 31.26 27.53
N VAL A 190 24.97 32.03 27.66
CA VAL A 190 24.43 32.47 28.96
C VAL A 190 23.99 31.27 29.81
N ILE A 191 23.28 30.29 29.19
CA ILE A 191 22.83 29.09 29.90
C ILE A 191 24.03 28.20 30.26
N LYS A 192 25.00 28.03 29.38
CA LYS A 192 26.20 27.26 29.69
C LYS A 192 26.99 27.87 30.88
N ALA A 193 27.14 29.19 30.88
CA ALA A 193 27.82 29.89 32.00
C ALA A 193 27.04 29.70 33.30
N ALA A 194 25.70 29.79 33.28
CA ALA A 194 24.87 29.58 34.46
C ALA A 194 24.95 28.12 34.99
N ILE A 195 24.96 27.12 34.10
CA ILE A 195 25.14 25.71 34.47
C ILE A 195 26.52 25.47 35.12
N GLN A 196 27.57 26.09 34.54
CA GLN A 196 28.94 25.96 35.04
C GLN A 196 29.07 26.59 36.41
N GLU A 197 28.51 27.79 36.62
CA GLU A 197 28.49 28.47 37.94
C GLU A 197 27.78 27.63 39.01
N CYS A 198 26.57 27.07 38.71
CA CYS A 198 25.86 26.19 39.61
C CYS A 198 26.68 24.92 39.96
N THR A 199 27.36 24.36 38.94
CA THR A 199 28.18 23.15 39.16
C THR A 199 29.39 23.42 40.05
N GLU A 200 30.03 24.58 39.91
CA GLU A 200 31.21 25.00 40.72
C GLU A 200 30.81 25.28 42.15
N VAL A 201 29.61 25.76 42.42
CA VAL A 201 29.07 26.02 43.76
C VAL A 201 28.44 24.76 44.39
N GLY A 202 28.27 23.70 43.63
CA GLY A 202 27.63 22.44 44.05
C GLY A 202 26.11 22.52 44.18
N GLU A 203 25.47 23.51 43.52
CA GLU A 203 24.04 23.62 43.45
C GLU A 203 23.48 22.73 42.33
N LEU A 204 22.42 21.96 42.67
CA LEU A 204 21.77 21.05 41.72
C LEU A 204 20.55 21.67 41.02
N GLN A 205 20.27 22.96 41.25
CA GLN A 205 19.11 23.67 40.70
C GLN A 205 19.51 24.99 40.05
N LEU A 206 19.06 25.24 38.81
CA LEU A 206 19.18 26.52 38.14
C LEU A 206 18.14 27.51 38.71
N GLU A 207 18.53 28.75 38.94
CA GLU A 207 17.61 29.80 39.34
C GLU A 207 16.50 30.00 38.29
N GLY A 208 15.26 30.29 38.74
CA GLY A 208 14.08 30.42 37.87
C GLY A 208 14.22 31.41 36.73
N LYS A 209 15.07 32.46 36.86
CA LYS A 209 15.37 33.40 35.78
C LYS A 209 16.02 32.73 34.54
N TYR A 210 16.91 31.76 34.77
CA TYR A 210 17.56 31.01 33.68
C TYR A 210 16.61 29.98 33.07
N VAL A 211 15.70 29.41 33.85
CA VAL A 211 14.66 28.50 33.38
C VAL A 211 13.70 29.23 32.43
N LEU A 212 13.27 30.45 32.78
CA LEU A 212 12.40 31.28 31.90
C LEU A 212 13.07 31.62 30.58
N VAL A 213 14.37 32.00 30.60
CA VAL A 213 15.13 32.27 29.36
C VAL A 213 15.26 31.02 28.49
N LEU A 214 15.43 29.88 29.09
CA LEU A 214 15.50 28.59 28.41
C LEU A 214 14.16 28.24 27.75
N LEU A 215 13.05 28.34 28.48
CA LEU A 215 11.70 28.08 27.97
C LEU A 215 11.34 29.02 26.82
N GLN A 216 11.60 30.34 26.95
CA GLN A 216 11.36 31.29 25.88
C GLN A 216 12.14 30.97 24.61
N HIS A 217 13.39 30.47 24.77
CA HIS A 217 14.21 30.07 23.61
C HIS A 217 13.65 28.86 22.86
N TYR A 218 13.01 27.93 23.59
CA TYR A 218 12.34 26.77 22.99
C TYR A 218 10.88 27.03 22.60
N GLY A 219 10.38 28.27 22.70
CA GLY A 219 9.05 28.66 22.28
C GLY A 219 7.92 28.20 23.23
N VAL A 220 8.24 28.01 24.49
CA VAL A 220 7.30 27.64 25.56
C VAL A 220 7.00 28.87 26.43
#